data_c8a1997cf09aa570df729ac4448594c3
#
_entry.id   c8a1997cf09aa570df729ac4448594c3
#
_cell.length_a   1.000
_cell.length_b   1.000
_cell.length_c   1.000
_cell.angle_alpha   90.00
_cell.angle_beta   90.00
_cell.angle_gamma   90.00
#
_symmetry.space_group_name_H-M   'P 1'
#
loop_
_entity.id
_entity.type
_entity.pdbx_description
1 polymer ?
#
loop_
_entity_poly.entity_id
_entity_poly.type
_entity_poly.pdbx_seq_one_letter_code
_entity_poly.pdbx_strand_id
1 'polypeptide(L)'
;MKIATTGASSNTASKDKYKITGVEASHKMAEYDLERMDMYKPIIMNVARAKKLDPAVIAGIISRETRGGTRASGLIDGWGDEGNGFGLMQVDKRYHSPKGDWDGEEHIHQATDILIRFIKKIQDKFPDWSKEDHFKGGIAAYNAGPGNVCSHAEMDCKTTGADYANDVVARAQFFQRNGYTL
;
A
#
# COMPACT_ATOMS: atom_id res chain seq x y z
N MET A 1 5.32 -9.96 -10.12
CA MET A 1 5.79 -8.55 -9.94
C MET A 1 7.30 -8.54 -9.79
N LYS A 2 7.98 -7.95 -10.75
CA LYS A 2 9.45 -7.95 -10.82
C LYS A 2 10.00 -6.57 -10.44
N ILE A 3 9.69 -6.12 -9.23
CA ILE A 3 10.18 -4.86 -8.71
C ILE A 3 11.12 -5.16 -7.56
N ALA A 4 12.33 -4.61 -7.60
CA ALA A 4 13.31 -4.77 -6.53
C ALA A 4 12.81 -4.12 -5.25
N THR A 5 13.00 -4.80 -4.12
CA THR A 5 12.58 -4.29 -2.83
C THR A 5 13.50 -4.78 -1.71
N THR A 6 13.68 -3.94 -0.71
CA THR A 6 14.40 -4.28 0.52
C THR A 6 13.46 -4.69 1.65
N GLY A 7 12.14 -4.60 1.43
CA GLY A 7 11.14 -5.00 2.42
C GLY A 7 11.04 -4.07 3.62
N ALA A 8 10.54 -4.59 4.73
CA ALA A 8 10.24 -3.82 5.94
C ALA A 8 11.49 -3.50 6.75
N SER A 9 11.51 -2.29 7.35
CA SER A 9 12.50 -1.91 8.34
C SER A 9 12.26 -2.61 9.68
N SER A 10 13.26 -2.57 10.56
CA SER A 10 13.12 -3.10 11.93
C SER A 10 12.01 -2.39 12.70
N ASN A 11 11.85 -1.07 12.51
CA ASN A 11 10.79 -0.32 13.17
C ASN A 11 9.39 -0.79 12.76
N THR A 12 9.17 -1.00 11.46
CA THR A 12 7.90 -1.50 10.94
C THR A 12 7.62 -2.92 11.44
N ALA A 13 8.60 -3.81 11.35
CA ALA A 13 8.45 -5.19 11.79
C ALA A 13 8.21 -5.29 13.31
N SER A 14 8.89 -4.48 14.12
CA SER A 14 8.76 -4.53 15.57
C SER A 14 7.40 -4.05 16.07
N LYS A 15 6.71 -3.18 15.34
CA LYS A 15 5.31 -2.79 15.67
C LYS A 15 4.38 -3.99 15.68
N ASP A 16 4.62 -4.96 14.80
CA ASP A 16 3.89 -6.22 14.76
C ASP A 16 4.60 -7.35 15.53
N LYS A 17 5.56 -6.98 16.39
CA LYS A 17 6.30 -7.87 17.28
C LYS A 17 7.21 -8.88 16.56
N TYR A 18 7.60 -8.60 15.32
CA TYR A 18 8.57 -9.43 14.61
C TYR A 18 10.00 -8.98 14.91
N LYS A 19 10.89 -9.96 15.11
CA LYS A 19 12.32 -9.74 15.37
C LYS A 19 13.17 -9.87 14.11
N ILE A 20 12.54 -10.05 12.96
CA ILE A 20 13.18 -10.13 11.65
C ILE A 20 12.93 -8.84 10.87
N THR A 21 13.69 -8.61 9.81
CA THR A 21 13.55 -7.43 8.94
C THR A 21 13.53 -7.84 7.47
N GLY A 22 13.35 -6.88 6.60
CA GLY A 22 13.49 -7.07 5.16
C GLY A 22 12.30 -7.76 4.54
N VAL A 23 12.54 -8.38 3.40
CA VAL A 23 11.50 -9.05 2.61
C VAL A 23 10.84 -10.18 3.41
N GLU A 24 11.62 -10.90 4.21
CA GLU A 24 11.09 -11.96 5.07
C GLU A 24 10.06 -11.41 6.06
N ALA A 25 10.35 -10.28 6.70
CA ALA A 25 9.40 -9.64 7.62
C ALA A 25 8.13 -9.19 6.90
N SER A 26 8.26 -8.58 5.73
CA SER A 26 7.11 -8.18 4.91
C SER A 26 6.22 -9.36 4.55
N HIS A 27 6.83 -10.48 4.16
CA HIS A 27 6.09 -11.71 3.82
C HIS A 27 5.38 -12.30 5.04
N LYS A 28 6.02 -12.30 6.21
CA LYS A 28 5.39 -12.79 7.45
C LYS A 28 4.18 -11.93 7.85
N MET A 29 4.29 -10.63 7.75
CA MET A 29 3.18 -9.73 8.03
C MET A 29 2.03 -9.91 7.01
N ALA A 30 2.34 -10.05 5.73
CA ALA A 30 1.34 -10.31 4.70
C ALA A 30 0.67 -11.68 4.90
N GLU A 31 1.44 -12.71 5.25
CA GLU A 31 0.91 -14.04 5.54
C GLU A 31 -0.07 -14.02 6.70
N TYR A 32 0.25 -13.29 7.76
CA TYR A 32 -0.64 -13.12 8.92
C TYR A 32 -1.97 -12.47 8.50
N ASP A 33 -1.93 -11.53 7.55
CA ASP A 33 -3.12 -10.80 7.11
C ASP A 33 -3.93 -11.54 6.03
N LEU A 34 -3.40 -12.62 5.45
CA LEU A 34 -3.97 -13.25 4.24
C LEU A 34 -5.42 -13.71 4.43
N GLU A 35 -5.71 -14.39 5.52
CA GLU A 35 -7.07 -14.88 5.79
C GLU A 35 -8.07 -13.74 5.87
N ARG A 36 -7.69 -12.66 6.57
CA ARG A 36 -8.51 -11.46 6.68
C ARG A 36 -8.68 -10.78 5.32
N MET A 37 -7.59 -10.68 4.55
CA MET A 37 -7.60 -10.09 3.21
C MET A 37 -8.52 -10.82 2.25
N ASP A 38 -8.64 -12.14 2.37
CA ASP A 38 -9.47 -12.95 1.48
C ASP A 38 -10.96 -12.59 1.57
N MET A 39 -11.40 -11.97 2.66
CA MET A 39 -12.76 -11.41 2.76
C MET A 39 -13.00 -10.30 1.74
N TYR A 40 -11.96 -9.57 1.40
CA TYR A 40 -12.03 -8.42 0.49
C TYR A 40 -11.56 -8.75 -0.93
N LYS A 41 -11.06 -9.96 -1.15
CA LYS A 41 -10.52 -10.36 -2.45
C LYS A 41 -11.47 -10.10 -3.61
N PRO A 42 -12.77 -10.44 -3.54
CA PRO A 42 -13.69 -10.18 -4.66
C PRO A 42 -13.75 -8.70 -5.07
N ILE A 43 -13.86 -7.78 -4.10
CA ILE A 43 -13.92 -6.35 -4.44
C ILE A 43 -12.54 -5.81 -4.86
N ILE A 44 -11.46 -6.29 -4.28
CA ILE A 44 -10.10 -5.96 -4.73
C ILE A 44 -9.91 -6.34 -6.20
N MET A 45 -10.32 -7.56 -6.56
CA MET A 45 -10.20 -8.04 -7.94
C MET A 45 -11.07 -7.21 -8.91
N ASN A 46 -12.29 -6.83 -8.50
CA ASN A 46 -13.16 -6.00 -9.32
C ASN A 46 -12.54 -4.63 -9.60
N VAL A 47 -12.03 -3.97 -8.57
CA VAL A 47 -11.39 -2.65 -8.71
C VAL A 47 -10.13 -2.76 -9.57
N ALA A 48 -9.29 -3.75 -9.29
CA ALA A 48 -8.05 -3.97 -10.04
C ALA A 48 -8.32 -4.17 -11.53
N ARG A 49 -9.34 -4.95 -11.84
CA ARG A 49 -9.75 -5.21 -13.22
C ARG A 49 -10.25 -3.94 -13.92
N ALA A 50 -11.11 -3.16 -13.23
CA ALA A 50 -11.65 -1.91 -13.74
C ALA A 50 -10.56 -0.85 -13.96
N LYS A 51 -9.56 -0.80 -13.09
CA LYS A 51 -8.49 0.21 -13.14
C LYS A 51 -7.24 -0.28 -13.87
N LYS A 52 -7.20 -1.53 -14.31
CA LYS A 52 -6.04 -2.15 -14.96
C LYS A 52 -4.78 -2.06 -14.10
N LEU A 53 -4.95 -2.31 -12.81
CA LEU A 53 -3.88 -2.31 -11.83
C LEU A 53 -3.73 -3.72 -11.25
N ASP A 54 -2.49 -4.07 -10.86
CA ASP A 54 -2.21 -5.35 -10.22
C ASP A 54 -2.95 -5.45 -8.86
N PRO A 55 -3.85 -6.43 -8.67
CA PRO A 55 -4.59 -6.56 -7.42
C PRO A 55 -3.69 -6.79 -6.20
N ALA A 56 -2.52 -7.37 -6.39
CA ALA A 56 -1.56 -7.60 -5.31
C ALA A 56 -1.09 -6.29 -4.67
N VAL A 57 -1.01 -5.21 -5.44
CA VAL A 57 -0.61 -3.90 -4.91
C VAL A 57 -1.70 -3.32 -4.02
N ILE A 58 -2.96 -3.44 -4.41
CA ILE A 58 -4.08 -3.02 -3.57
C ILE A 58 -4.04 -3.79 -2.26
N ALA A 59 -3.88 -5.12 -2.33
CA ALA A 59 -3.75 -5.97 -1.14
C ALA A 59 -2.55 -5.57 -0.28
N GLY A 60 -1.41 -5.30 -0.89
CA GLY A 60 -0.21 -4.86 -0.18
C GLY A 60 -0.41 -3.55 0.60
N ILE A 61 -1.10 -2.60 0.00
CA ILE A 61 -1.43 -1.32 0.66
C ILE A 61 -2.39 -1.57 1.83
N ILE A 62 -3.46 -2.33 1.63
CA ILE A 62 -4.40 -2.65 2.71
C ILE A 62 -3.70 -3.36 3.88
N SER A 63 -2.85 -4.34 3.58
CA SER A 63 -2.07 -5.05 4.59
C SER A 63 -1.18 -4.09 5.38
N ARG A 64 -0.46 -3.21 4.71
CA ARG A 64 0.41 -2.22 5.36
C ARG A 64 -0.39 -1.20 6.17
N GLU A 65 -1.46 -0.65 5.61
CA GLU A 65 -2.21 0.44 6.22
C GLU A 65 -3.07 0.00 7.40
N THR A 66 -3.81 -1.08 7.26
CA THR A 66 -4.83 -1.47 8.24
C THR A 66 -4.84 -2.95 8.59
N ARG A 67 -3.88 -3.73 8.09
CA ARG A 67 -3.81 -5.18 8.36
C ARG A 67 -5.15 -5.88 8.05
N GLY A 68 -5.76 -5.50 6.92
CA GLY A 68 -7.06 -6.03 6.51
C GLY A 68 -8.23 -5.44 7.27
N GLY A 69 -8.09 -4.23 7.81
CA GLY A 69 -9.16 -3.54 8.53
C GLY A 69 -9.34 -4.00 9.97
N THR A 70 -8.28 -4.47 10.63
CA THR A 70 -8.36 -4.98 12.00
C THR A 70 -8.20 -3.86 13.04
N ARG A 71 -8.79 -4.07 14.23
CA ARG A 71 -8.58 -3.17 15.37
C ARG A 71 -7.11 -3.16 15.84
N ALA A 72 -6.40 -4.26 15.63
CA ALA A 72 -4.97 -4.37 15.96
C ALA A 72 -4.11 -3.33 15.24
N SER A 73 -4.60 -2.79 14.11
CA SER A 73 -3.94 -1.71 13.39
C SER A 73 -4.22 -0.32 13.95
N GLY A 74 -5.07 -0.20 14.98
CA GLY A 74 -5.51 1.07 15.53
C GLY A 74 -6.76 1.66 14.86
N LEU A 75 -7.40 0.89 14.00
CA LEU A 75 -8.59 1.34 13.27
C LEU A 75 -9.83 1.37 14.19
N ILE A 76 -10.52 2.52 14.23
CA ILE A 76 -11.75 2.72 15.02
C ILE A 76 -12.84 3.21 14.07
N ASP A 77 -13.88 2.40 13.89
CA ASP A 77 -15.01 2.72 12.98
C ASP A 77 -14.57 3.11 11.57
N GLY A 78 -13.50 2.47 11.08
CA GLY A 78 -12.94 2.75 9.77
C GLY A 78 -11.94 3.89 9.71
N TRP A 79 -11.65 4.55 10.83
CA TRP A 79 -10.71 5.67 10.90
C TRP A 79 -9.42 5.28 11.63
N GLY A 80 -8.29 5.66 11.05
CA GLY A 80 -6.96 5.50 11.63
C GLY A 80 -6.19 6.82 11.60
N ASP A 81 -4.91 6.78 11.97
CA ASP A 81 -4.03 7.95 11.97
C ASP A 81 -4.67 9.15 12.72
N GLU A 82 -5.08 8.90 13.95
CA GLU A 82 -5.73 9.91 14.83
C GLU A 82 -6.98 10.53 14.18
N GLY A 83 -7.68 9.77 13.34
CA GLY A 83 -8.88 10.21 12.64
C GLY A 83 -8.64 10.90 11.30
N ASN A 84 -7.42 10.92 10.80
CA ASN A 84 -7.10 11.53 9.50
C ASN A 84 -7.21 10.55 8.33
N GLY A 85 -7.00 9.25 8.57
CA GLY A 85 -7.06 8.23 7.53
C GLY A 85 -8.38 7.46 7.55
N PHE A 86 -9.02 7.34 6.40
CA PHE A 86 -10.30 6.65 6.25
C PHE A 86 -10.14 5.34 5.49
N GLY A 87 -10.69 4.29 6.07
CA GLY A 87 -10.94 3.03 5.39
C GLY A 87 -9.72 2.11 5.29
N LEU A 88 -9.93 0.98 4.62
CA LEU A 88 -8.92 -0.07 4.43
C LEU A 88 -7.60 0.46 3.89
N MET A 89 -7.65 1.46 3.01
CA MET A 89 -6.48 2.03 2.34
C MET A 89 -6.08 3.40 2.87
N GLN A 90 -6.73 3.88 3.96
CA GLN A 90 -6.39 5.11 4.68
C GLN A 90 -6.32 6.35 3.78
N VAL A 91 -7.45 6.68 3.12
CA VAL A 91 -7.59 7.93 2.39
C VAL A 91 -7.55 9.11 3.37
N ASP A 92 -6.65 10.07 3.12
CA ASP A 92 -6.43 11.20 4.02
C ASP A 92 -7.52 12.26 3.81
N LYS A 93 -8.34 12.46 4.84
CA LYS A 93 -9.47 13.42 4.80
C LYS A 93 -9.02 14.88 4.68
N ARG A 94 -7.75 15.17 5.00
CA ARG A 94 -7.22 16.54 4.89
C ARG A 94 -7.03 16.95 3.43
N TYR A 95 -6.90 15.98 2.53
CA TYR A 95 -6.63 16.22 1.09
C TYR A 95 -7.73 15.68 0.18
N HIS A 96 -8.58 14.79 0.69
CA HIS A 96 -9.62 14.13 -0.10
C HIS A 96 -10.91 14.02 0.71
N SER A 97 -12.06 14.06 0.05
CA SER A 97 -13.35 13.74 0.68
C SER A 97 -13.58 12.23 0.59
N PRO A 98 -13.49 11.48 1.69
CA PRO A 98 -13.66 10.02 1.66
C PRO A 98 -15.02 9.61 1.11
N LYS A 99 -15.04 8.53 0.33
CA LYS A 99 -16.24 8.03 -0.36
C LYS A 99 -16.55 6.59 0.03
N GLY A 100 -17.84 6.30 0.12
CA GLY A 100 -18.35 4.96 0.37
C GLY A 100 -18.13 4.48 1.80
N ASP A 101 -18.42 3.19 2.01
CA ASP A 101 -18.13 2.53 3.28
C ASP A 101 -16.63 2.32 3.45
N TRP A 102 -16.17 2.35 4.69
CA TRP A 102 -14.74 2.27 4.98
C TRP A 102 -14.06 0.98 4.47
N ASP A 103 -14.84 -0.10 4.32
CA ASP A 103 -14.40 -1.40 3.81
C ASP A 103 -15.09 -1.79 2.51
N GLY A 104 -15.64 -0.81 1.79
CA GLY A 104 -16.42 -1.04 0.58
C GLY A 104 -15.64 -0.82 -0.71
N GLU A 105 -16.27 -1.25 -1.81
CA GLU A 105 -15.67 -1.17 -3.14
C GLU A 105 -15.44 0.28 -3.58
N GLU A 106 -16.38 1.20 -3.28
CA GLU A 106 -16.23 2.62 -3.65
C GLU A 106 -15.00 3.25 -2.98
N HIS A 107 -14.74 2.90 -1.70
CA HIS A 107 -13.54 3.35 -1.01
C HIS A 107 -12.26 2.86 -1.73
N ILE A 108 -12.22 1.58 -2.10
CA ILE A 108 -11.06 1.00 -2.79
C ILE A 108 -10.88 1.65 -4.17
N HIS A 109 -11.96 1.94 -4.89
CA HIS A 109 -11.89 2.71 -6.14
C HIS A 109 -11.24 4.07 -5.93
N GLN A 110 -11.70 4.83 -4.95
CA GLN A 110 -11.15 6.15 -4.66
C GLN A 110 -9.65 6.09 -4.34
N ALA A 111 -9.27 5.20 -3.44
CA ALA A 111 -7.87 5.05 -3.03
C ALA A 111 -6.97 4.62 -4.19
N THR A 112 -7.47 3.70 -5.03
CA THR A 112 -6.76 3.23 -6.22
C THR A 112 -6.58 4.35 -7.24
N ASP A 113 -7.59 5.20 -7.43
CA ASP A 113 -7.48 6.38 -8.30
C ASP A 113 -6.41 7.36 -7.80
N ILE A 114 -6.30 7.54 -6.48
CA ILE A 114 -5.25 8.38 -5.89
C ILE A 114 -3.87 7.79 -6.21
N LEU A 115 -3.70 6.49 -6.04
CA LEU A 115 -2.44 5.81 -6.37
C LEU A 115 -2.08 5.99 -7.85
N ILE A 116 -3.02 5.76 -8.74
CA ILE A 116 -2.79 5.90 -10.19
C ILE A 116 -2.39 7.32 -10.53
N ARG A 117 -3.05 8.31 -9.95
CA ARG A 117 -2.71 9.72 -10.14
C ARG A 117 -1.30 10.02 -9.67
N PHE A 118 -0.89 9.45 -8.54
CA PHE A 118 0.45 9.67 -8.01
C PHE A 118 1.53 8.96 -8.83
N ILE A 119 1.24 7.78 -9.37
CA ILE A 119 2.13 7.12 -10.34
C ILE A 119 2.35 8.05 -11.54
N LYS A 120 1.29 8.66 -12.06
CA LYS A 120 1.39 9.61 -13.17
C LYS A 120 2.25 10.81 -12.82
N LYS A 121 2.10 11.36 -11.61
CA LYS A 121 2.91 12.49 -11.15
C LYS A 121 4.39 12.13 -11.06
N ILE A 122 4.71 10.90 -10.63
CA ILE A 122 6.09 10.42 -10.60
C ILE A 122 6.65 10.24 -12.02
N GLN A 123 5.84 9.75 -12.95
CA GLN A 123 6.25 9.66 -14.36
C GLN A 123 6.62 11.04 -14.91
N ASP A 124 5.83 12.06 -14.60
CA ASP A 124 6.07 13.44 -15.06
C ASP A 124 7.31 14.04 -14.37
N LYS A 125 7.52 13.75 -13.09
CA LYS A 125 8.64 14.27 -12.30
C LYS A 125 9.97 13.62 -12.67
N PHE A 126 9.97 12.32 -12.95
CA PHE A 126 11.16 11.54 -13.25
C PHE A 126 10.99 10.73 -14.55
N PRO A 127 10.94 11.43 -15.71
CA PRO A 127 10.62 10.76 -16.96
C PRO A 127 11.62 9.69 -17.38
N ASP A 128 12.87 9.77 -16.88
CA ASP A 128 13.93 8.80 -17.22
C ASP A 128 13.90 7.51 -16.38
N TRP A 129 13.04 7.42 -15.37
CA TRP A 129 12.91 6.21 -14.57
C TRP A 129 12.22 5.11 -15.37
N SER A 130 12.50 3.84 -15.02
CA SER A 130 11.79 2.70 -15.58
C SER A 130 10.32 2.69 -15.18
N LYS A 131 9.51 1.90 -15.89
CA LYS A 131 8.11 1.72 -15.54
C LYS A 131 7.94 1.17 -14.12
N GLU A 132 8.80 0.22 -13.74
CA GLU A 132 8.81 -0.38 -12.41
C GLU A 132 9.15 0.66 -11.33
N ASP A 133 10.10 1.53 -11.61
CA ASP A 133 10.49 2.59 -10.69
C ASP A 133 9.41 3.67 -10.56
N HIS A 134 8.73 4.01 -11.64
CA HIS A 134 7.58 4.90 -11.59
C HIS A 134 6.47 4.33 -10.71
N PHE A 135 6.23 3.04 -10.82
CA PHE A 135 5.22 2.34 -10.03
C PHE A 135 5.57 2.35 -8.55
N LYS A 136 6.80 1.97 -8.21
CA LYS A 136 7.30 1.99 -6.82
C LYS A 136 7.32 3.41 -6.25
N GLY A 137 7.76 4.38 -7.04
CA GLY A 137 7.73 5.79 -6.65
C GLY A 137 6.31 6.29 -6.40
N GLY A 138 5.34 5.85 -7.18
CA GLY A 138 3.92 6.14 -6.96
C GLY A 138 3.41 5.56 -5.63
N ILE A 139 3.86 4.37 -5.25
CA ILE A 139 3.53 3.78 -3.95
C ILE A 139 4.13 4.63 -2.82
N ALA A 140 5.40 5.05 -2.93
CA ALA A 140 6.01 5.94 -1.96
C ALA A 140 5.22 7.26 -1.85
N ALA A 141 4.83 7.83 -2.97
CA ALA A 141 4.03 9.05 -3.04
C ALA A 141 2.65 8.89 -2.39
N TYR A 142 2.06 7.72 -2.47
CA TYR A 142 0.78 7.42 -1.81
C TYR A 142 0.84 7.70 -0.31
N ASN A 143 1.96 7.38 0.33
CA ASN A 143 2.17 7.64 1.77
C ASN A 143 2.66 9.06 2.04
N ALA A 144 3.68 9.52 1.33
CA ALA A 144 4.41 10.74 1.68
C ALA A 144 4.05 11.96 0.83
N GLY A 145 3.31 11.76 -0.27
CA GLY A 145 3.06 12.78 -1.28
C GLY A 145 4.14 12.79 -2.37
N PRO A 146 3.76 13.13 -3.63
CA PRO A 146 4.71 13.11 -4.76
C PRO A 146 5.90 14.03 -4.60
N GLY A 147 5.69 15.17 -3.89
CA GLY A 147 6.75 16.15 -3.64
C GLY A 147 7.88 15.62 -2.76
N ASN A 148 7.60 14.58 -1.98
CA ASN A 148 8.56 13.99 -1.03
C ASN A 148 9.31 12.78 -1.58
N VAL A 149 9.07 12.39 -2.82
CA VAL A 149 9.88 11.39 -3.52
C VAL A 149 11.04 12.11 -4.20
N CYS A 150 12.23 12.04 -3.60
CA CYS A 150 13.35 12.90 -3.96
C CYS A 150 14.29 12.29 -4.99
N SER A 151 14.55 10.97 -4.91
CA SER A 151 15.49 10.29 -5.80
C SER A 151 15.16 8.81 -5.91
N HIS A 152 15.73 8.18 -6.93
CA HIS A 152 15.61 6.74 -7.15
C HIS A 152 16.20 5.94 -5.97
N ALA A 153 17.38 6.31 -5.51
CA ALA A 153 18.10 5.59 -4.45
C ALA A 153 17.40 5.73 -3.08
N GLU A 154 16.67 6.80 -2.87
CA GLU A 154 16.06 7.14 -1.58
C GLU A 154 14.56 7.43 -1.69
N MET A 155 13.84 6.62 -2.47
CA MET A 155 12.38 6.79 -2.66
C MET A 155 11.62 6.85 -1.34
N ASP A 156 12.01 6.02 -0.38
CA ASP A 156 11.32 5.87 0.89
C ASP A 156 11.83 6.78 2.01
N CYS A 157 12.82 7.63 1.75
CA CYS A 157 13.47 8.37 2.85
C CYS A 157 12.51 9.23 3.67
N LYS A 158 11.43 9.70 3.07
CA LYS A 158 10.41 10.53 3.75
C LYS A 158 9.09 9.80 4.01
N THR A 159 9.01 8.51 3.70
CA THR A 159 7.82 7.71 4.02
C THR A 159 7.84 7.27 5.49
N THR A 160 6.67 6.86 5.98
CA THR A 160 6.53 6.30 7.32
C THR A 160 7.43 5.08 7.49
N GLY A 161 8.30 5.09 8.50
CA GLY A 161 9.28 4.03 8.73
C GLY A 161 10.44 4.01 7.72
N ALA A 162 10.48 4.97 6.80
CA ALA A 162 11.44 5.05 5.70
C ALA A 162 11.50 3.76 4.87
N ASP A 163 10.40 3.03 4.77
CA ASP A 163 10.33 1.72 4.11
C ASP A 163 9.02 1.45 3.37
N TYR A 164 8.12 2.44 3.30
CA TYR A 164 6.73 2.19 2.88
C TYR A 164 6.64 1.50 1.51
N ALA A 165 7.27 2.04 0.47
CA ALA A 165 7.21 1.43 -0.86
C ALA A 165 7.91 0.09 -0.89
N ASN A 166 9.06 -0.05 -0.23
CA ASN A 166 9.77 -1.32 -0.14
C ASN A 166 8.93 -2.39 0.56
N ASP A 167 8.29 -2.05 1.66
CA ASP A 167 7.44 -2.98 2.39
C ASP A 167 6.19 -3.36 1.60
N VAL A 168 5.48 -2.37 1.02
CA VAL A 168 4.28 -2.64 0.21
C VAL A 168 4.60 -3.53 -0.99
N VAL A 169 5.69 -3.25 -1.70
CA VAL A 169 6.10 -4.08 -2.85
C VAL A 169 6.39 -5.52 -2.40
N ALA A 170 7.09 -5.71 -1.30
CA ALA A 170 7.38 -7.06 -0.79
C ALA A 170 6.10 -7.80 -0.36
N ARG A 171 5.17 -7.12 0.32
CA ARG A 171 3.85 -7.71 0.66
C ARG A 171 3.06 -8.04 -0.60
N ALA A 172 3.06 -7.16 -1.60
CA ALA A 172 2.38 -7.39 -2.87
C ALA A 172 2.93 -8.63 -3.59
N GLN A 173 4.24 -8.84 -3.57
CA GLN A 173 4.85 -10.03 -4.15
C GLN A 173 4.36 -11.31 -3.46
N PHE A 174 4.18 -11.27 -2.14
CA PHE A 174 3.57 -12.37 -1.40
C PHE A 174 2.12 -12.60 -1.84
N PHE A 175 1.31 -11.56 -1.89
CA PHE A 175 -0.10 -11.68 -2.29
C PHE A 175 -0.23 -12.19 -3.73
N GLN A 176 0.63 -11.76 -4.64
CA GLN A 176 0.62 -12.25 -6.02
C GLN A 176 0.80 -13.77 -6.08
N ARG A 177 1.73 -14.31 -5.30
CA ARG A 177 1.97 -15.76 -5.22
C ARG A 177 0.83 -16.52 -4.52
N ASN A 178 -0.04 -15.82 -3.81
CA ASN A 178 -1.13 -16.39 -3.03
C ASN A 178 -2.51 -16.04 -3.59
N GLY A 179 -2.61 -15.86 -4.90
CA GLY A 179 -3.89 -15.81 -5.60
C GLY A 179 -4.39 -14.40 -6.00
N TYR A 180 -3.64 -13.33 -5.67
CA TYR A 180 -4.00 -11.96 -6.06
C TYR A 180 -3.42 -11.63 -7.44
N THR A 181 -3.97 -12.29 -8.47
CA THR A 181 -3.60 -12.10 -9.88
C THR A 181 -4.85 -11.95 -10.73
N LEU A 182 -4.76 -11.15 -11.78
CA LEU A 182 -5.84 -11.04 -12.78
C LEU A 182 -5.81 -12.18 -13.78
#